data_0cc4e5cb011aaa07146e20821fa08189
#
_entry.id   0cc4e5cb011aaa07146e20821fa08189
#
_cell.length_a   1.000
_cell.length_b   1.000
_cell.length_c   1.000
_cell.angle_alpha   90.00
_cell.angle_beta   90.00
_cell.angle_gamma   90.00
#
_symmetry.space_group_name_H-M   'P 1'
#
loop_
_entity.id
_entity.type
_entity.pdbx_description
1 polymer ?
#
loop_
_entity_poly.entity_id
_entity_poly.type
_entity_poly.pdbx_seq_one_letter_code
_entity_poly.pdbx_strand_id
1 'polypeptide(L)'
;VTGLVRARFWIECTETVESGGAATIQFGVEGVTNGFIASTTATELAAGDLWYDASPATVYDTAANAIMDYVINGLDVGYEIGTAALTNGTLVFHCVWEPLNPTGNVAAGAGGAL
;
A
#
# COMPACT_ATOMS: atom_id res chain seq x y z
N VAL A 1 2.28 -7.55 10.92
CA VAL A 1 1.87 -6.89 12.18
C VAL A 1 1.70 -7.95 13.25
N THR A 2 2.21 -7.66 14.43
CA THR A 2 2.03 -8.49 15.63
C THR A 2 1.26 -7.68 16.66
N GLY A 3 0.33 -8.32 17.37
CA GLY A 3 -0.51 -7.65 18.36
C GLY A 3 -1.41 -6.57 17.73
N LEU A 4 -1.84 -5.61 18.55
CA LEU A 4 -2.77 -4.56 18.15
C LEU A 4 -2.01 -3.26 17.92
N VAL A 5 -2.13 -2.69 16.72
CA VAL A 5 -1.50 -1.44 16.33
C VAL A 5 -2.50 -0.51 15.64
N ARG A 6 -2.25 0.80 15.75
CA ARG A 6 -2.86 1.80 14.88
C ARG A 6 -1.81 2.25 13.88
N ALA A 7 -2.14 2.23 12.60
CA ALA A 7 -1.19 2.51 11.53
C ALA A 7 -1.81 3.38 10.44
N ARG A 8 -0.95 4.15 9.80
CA ARG A 8 -1.27 4.99 8.65
C ARG A 8 -0.27 4.67 7.55
N PHE A 9 -0.76 4.51 6.32
CA PHE A 9 0.06 4.15 5.18
C PHE A 9 -0.10 5.13 4.05
N TRP A 10 1.00 5.38 3.33
CA TRP A 10 1.00 5.97 2.00
C TRP A 10 2.14 5.38 1.21
N ILE A 11 2.03 5.44 -0.10
CA ILE A 11 2.97 4.77 -0.99
C ILE A 11 3.45 5.78 -2.02
N GLU A 12 4.76 5.86 -2.18
CA GLU A 12 5.41 6.72 -3.15
C GLU A 12 5.88 5.88 -4.33
N CYS A 13 5.52 6.29 -5.55
CA CYS A 13 6.07 5.71 -6.76
C CYS A 13 7.33 6.49 -7.16
N THR A 14 8.49 5.85 -7.10
CA THR A 14 9.77 6.47 -7.46
C THR A 14 10.21 6.11 -8.86
N GLU A 15 9.70 5.03 -9.42
CA GLU A 15 9.93 4.60 -10.78
C GLU A 15 8.62 4.13 -11.39
N THR A 16 8.28 4.63 -12.57
CA THR A 16 7.01 4.34 -13.24
C THR A 16 6.76 2.85 -13.35
N VAL A 17 5.58 2.43 -12.95
CA VAL A 17 5.15 1.03 -13.01
C VAL A 17 4.78 0.67 -14.44
N GLU A 18 5.31 -0.43 -14.94
CA GLU A 18 5.08 -0.94 -16.28
C GLU A 18 4.55 -2.38 -16.24
N SER A 19 3.74 -2.72 -17.23
CA SER A 19 3.21 -4.06 -17.42
C SER A 19 2.98 -4.31 -18.92
N GLY A 20 3.16 -5.54 -19.36
CA GLY A 20 2.81 -5.96 -20.71
C GLY A 20 1.30 -6.17 -20.93
N GLY A 21 0.48 -6.01 -19.90
CA GLY A 21 -0.95 -6.18 -19.91
C GLY A 21 -1.67 -5.18 -19.02
N ALA A 22 -2.93 -5.44 -18.71
CA ALA A 22 -3.76 -4.58 -17.86
C ALA A 22 -3.62 -4.92 -16.37
N ALA A 23 -2.41 -4.84 -15.83
CA ALA A 23 -2.13 -5.14 -14.44
C ALA A 23 -2.89 -4.21 -13.50
N THR A 24 -3.35 -4.78 -12.39
CA THR A 24 -3.94 -4.04 -11.27
C THR A 24 -3.12 -4.25 -10.00
N ILE A 25 -3.18 -3.31 -9.09
CA ILE A 25 -2.54 -3.40 -7.79
C ILE A 25 -3.51 -2.88 -6.71
N GLN A 26 -3.53 -3.55 -5.58
CA GLN A 26 -4.32 -3.16 -4.42
C GLN A 26 -3.51 -3.36 -3.16
N PHE A 27 -3.94 -2.75 -2.07
CA PHE A 27 -3.21 -2.74 -0.81
C PHE A 27 -4.17 -2.96 0.36
N GLY A 28 -3.79 -3.83 1.25
CA GLY A 28 -4.63 -4.17 2.39
C GLY A 28 -3.96 -5.11 3.36
N VAL A 29 -4.78 -5.90 4.03
CA VAL A 29 -4.32 -6.94 4.96
C VAL A 29 -4.62 -8.31 4.40
N GLU A 30 -3.94 -9.31 4.93
CA GLU A 30 -4.23 -10.71 4.68
C GLU A 30 -5.72 -11.01 4.88
N GLY A 31 -6.34 -11.58 3.86
CA GLY A 31 -7.79 -11.86 3.82
C GLY A 31 -8.66 -10.71 3.30
N VAL A 32 -8.20 -9.47 3.28
CA VAL A 32 -8.88 -8.31 2.67
C VAL A 32 -7.85 -7.44 1.96
N THR A 33 -7.34 -7.94 0.85
CA THR A 33 -6.17 -7.37 0.16
C THR A 33 -6.43 -6.01 -0.51
N ASN A 34 -7.69 -5.57 -0.58
CA ASN A 34 -8.10 -4.25 -1.06
C ASN A 34 -8.65 -3.35 0.07
N GLY A 35 -8.40 -3.71 1.32
CA GLY A 35 -9.01 -3.02 2.47
C GLY A 35 -8.51 -1.61 2.70
N PHE A 36 -7.30 -1.27 2.28
CA PHE A 36 -6.73 0.06 2.45
C PHE A 36 -6.76 0.88 1.16
N ILE A 37 -6.36 0.30 0.05
CA ILE A 37 -6.43 0.93 -1.26
C ILE A 37 -7.10 -0.04 -2.23
N ALA A 38 -8.19 0.39 -2.82
CA ALA A 38 -8.94 -0.39 -3.80
C ALA A 38 -8.09 -0.67 -5.05
N SER A 39 -8.52 -1.65 -5.83
CA SER A 39 -7.86 -2.02 -7.08
C SER A 39 -7.61 -0.80 -7.95
N THR A 40 -6.35 -0.60 -8.28
CA THR A 40 -5.83 0.53 -9.05
C THR A 40 -5.19 0.00 -10.32
N THR A 41 -5.36 0.69 -11.45
CA THR A 41 -4.62 0.36 -12.67
C THR A 41 -3.13 0.62 -12.42
N ALA A 42 -2.33 -0.44 -12.39
CA ALA A 42 -0.93 -0.33 -11.96
C ALA A 42 -0.09 0.59 -12.83
N THR A 43 -0.34 0.62 -14.14
CA THR A 43 0.40 1.47 -15.08
C THR A 43 0.07 2.96 -14.98
N GLU A 44 -0.91 3.34 -14.18
CA GLU A 44 -1.18 4.74 -13.83
C GLU A 44 -0.22 5.28 -12.77
N LEU A 45 0.52 4.41 -12.09
CA LEU A 45 1.53 4.80 -11.11
C LEU A 45 2.79 5.27 -11.83
N ALA A 46 2.96 6.57 -11.96
CA ALA A 46 4.12 7.19 -12.59
C ALA A 46 5.12 7.68 -11.54
N ALA A 47 6.39 7.81 -11.92
CA ALA A 47 7.42 8.36 -11.04
C ALA A 47 7.00 9.74 -10.51
N GLY A 48 7.05 9.92 -9.21
CA GLY A 48 6.59 11.14 -8.52
C GLY A 48 5.16 11.08 -8.01
N ASP A 49 4.41 10.02 -8.30
CA ASP A 49 3.03 9.87 -7.81
C ASP A 49 3.00 9.42 -6.35
N LEU A 50 1.96 9.87 -5.66
CA LEU A 50 1.56 9.37 -4.36
C LEU A 50 0.33 8.46 -4.55
N TRP A 51 0.44 7.22 -4.08
CA TRP A 51 -0.65 6.26 -4.14
C TRP A 51 -1.26 6.05 -2.75
N TYR A 52 -2.48 6.52 -2.54
CA TYR A 52 -3.23 6.41 -1.30
C TYR A 52 -4.70 6.03 -1.52
N ASP A 53 -5.16 6.09 -2.77
CA ASP A 53 -6.47 5.60 -3.20
C ASP A 53 -6.39 5.06 -4.64
N ALA A 54 -7.50 4.66 -5.22
CA ALA A 54 -7.54 4.09 -6.57
C ALA A 54 -7.17 5.08 -7.69
N SER A 55 -6.98 6.35 -7.36
CA SER A 55 -6.60 7.42 -8.31
C SER A 55 -5.28 8.06 -7.86
N PRO A 56 -4.12 7.53 -8.28
CA PRO A 56 -2.82 8.08 -7.92
C PRO A 56 -2.70 9.56 -8.31
N ALA A 57 -2.06 10.35 -7.46
CA ALA A 57 -1.87 11.78 -7.68
C ALA A 57 -0.40 12.13 -7.86
N THR A 58 -0.12 13.03 -8.80
CA THR A 58 1.24 13.53 -9.06
C THR A 58 1.71 14.58 -8.06
N VAL A 59 0.86 14.98 -7.14
CA VAL A 59 1.13 16.04 -6.16
C VAL A 59 1.18 15.44 -4.78
N TYR A 60 2.25 15.72 -4.04
CA TYR A 60 2.40 15.30 -2.65
C TYR A 60 1.60 16.17 -1.67
N ASP A 61 0.73 16.98 -2.18
CA ASP A 61 -0.14 17.86 -1.42
C ASP A 61 -1.54 17.22 -1.36
N THR A 62 -1.71 16.28 -0.45
CA THR A 62 -3.00 15.63 -0.23
C THR A 62 -3.63 16.09 1.07
N ALA A 63 -4.97 16.14 1.09
CA ALA A 63 -5.70 16.43 2.32
C ALA A 63 -5.43 15.34 3.37
N ALA A 64 -5.26 15.74 4.62
CA ALA A 64 -4.92 14.81 5.69
C ALA A 64 -5.95 13.67 5.87
N ASN A 65 -7.22 13.93 5.53
CA ASN A 65 -8.29 12.94 5.62
C ASN A 65 -8.32 11.96 4.43
N ALA A 66 -7.48 12.15 3.41
CA ALA A 66 -7.33 11.19 2.32
C ALA A 66 -6.49 9.99 2.73
N ILE A 67 -5.65 10.15 3.75
CA ILE A 67 -4.83 9.09 4.33
C ILE A 67 -5.40 8.76 5.70
N MET A 68 -5.96 7.57 5.83
CA MET A 68 -6.71 7.15 7.02
C MET A 68 -5.86 6.34 7.98
N ASP A 69 -6.25 6.36 9.25
CA ASP A 69 -5.71 5.45 10.26
C ASP A 69 -6.49 4.14 10.24
N TYR A 70 -5.76 3.04 10.42
CA TYR A 70 -6.32 1.69 10.52
C TYR A 70 -5.90 1.05 11.82
N VAL A 71 -6.79 0.26 12.40
CA VAL A 71 -6.49 -0.59 13.57
C VAL A 71 -6.31 -2.02 13.06
N ILE A 72 -5.14 -2.59 13.29
CA ILE A 72 -4.76 -3.90 12.77
C ILE A 72 -4.38 -4.80 13.93
N ASN A 73 -4.91 -6.01 13.93
CA ASN A 73 -4.66 -7.00 14.98
C ASN A 73 -4.04 -8.27 14.37
N GLY A 74 -2.72 -8.34 14.37
CA GLY A 74 -1.98 -9.56 14.05
C GLY A 74 -2.02 -10.01 12.58
N LEU A 75 -2.48 -9.16 11.66
CA LEU A 75 -2.55 -9.49 10.23
C LEU A 75 -1.37 -8.90 9.46
N ASP A 76 -0.89 -9.62 8.47
CA ASP A 76 0.11 -9.09 7.57
C ASP A 76 -0.50 -8.04 6.63
N VAL A 77 0.28 -6.99 6.38
CA VAL A 77 -0.09 -5.89 5.50
C VAL A 77 0.73 -5.99 4.22
N GLY A 78 0.09 -5.80 3.08
CA GLY A 78 0.81 -5.85 1.81
C GLY A 78 -0.07 -5.56 0.61
N TYR A 79 0.53 -5.74 -0.56
CA TYR A 79 -0.12 -5.51 -1.85
C TYR A 79 -0.42 -6.82 -2.57
N GLU A 80 -1.33 -6.75 -3.53
CA GLU A 80 -1.66 -7.85 -4.42
C GLU A 80 -1.72 -7.35 -5.86
N ILE A 81 -1.06 -8.09 -6.76
CA ILE A 81 -1.06 -7.81 -8.20
C ILE A 81 -2.09 -8.71 -8.86
N GLY A 82 -2.95 -8.12 -9.71
CA GLY A 82 -3.95 -8.86 -10.47
C GLY A 82 -3.83 -8.66 -11.97
N THR A 83 -4.48 -9.54 -12.71
CA THR A 83 -4.70 -9.51 -14.17
C THR A 83 -3.44 -9.77 -15.00
N ALA A 84 -2.31 -9.12 -14.71
CA ALA A 84 -1.05 -9.32 -15.42
C ALA A 84 0.13 -9.06 -14.49
N ALA A 85 1.32 -9.54 -14.85
CA ALA A 85 2.53 -9.28 -14.11
C ALA A 85 3.05 -7.87 -14.36
N LEU A 86 3.70 -7.29 -13.35
CA LEU A 86 4.47 -6.06 -13.50
C LEU A 86 5.85 -6.39 -14.09
N THR A 87 6.34 -5.55 -14.98
CA THR A 87 7.64 -5.72 -15.64
C THR A 87 8.67 -4.73 -15.16
N ASN A 88 8.27 -3.59 -14.60
CA ASN A 88 9.15 -2.56 -14.07
C ASN A 88 8.39 -1.70 -13.06
N GLY A 89 9.14 -0.94 -12.26
CA GLY A 89 8.60 0.02 -11.31
C GLY A 89 9.16 -0.15 -9.90
N THR A 90 9.08 0.93 -9.14
CA THR A 90 9.51 0.94 -7.73
C THR A 90 8.51 1.72 -6.89
N LEU A 91 8.02 1.08 -5.85
CA LEU A 91 7.13 1.66 -4.85
C LEU A 91 7.82 1.65 -3.49
N VAL A 92 7.72 2.77 -2.78
CA VAL A 92 8.19 2.88 -1.40
C VAL A 92 6.98 2.98 -0.48
N PHE A 93 6.83 2.01 0.40
CA PHE A 93 5.73 1.92 1.35
C PHE A 93 6.13 2.61 2.65
N HIS A 94 5.37 3.63 3.02
CA HIS A 94 5.57 4.36 4.27
C HIS A 94 4.52 3.96 5.27
N CYS A 95 4.95 3.72 6.51
CA CYS A 95 4.05 3.38 7.61
C CYS A 95 4.40 4.20 8.85
N VAL A 96 3.42 4.89 9.38
CA VAL A 96 3.48 5.50 10.71
C VAL A 96 2.54 4.72 11.60
N TRP A 97 3.02 4.25 12.75
CA TRP A 97 2.24 3.38 13.61
C TRP A 97 2.53 3.59 15.09
N GLU A 98 1.58 3.14 15.91
CA GLU A 98 1.76 3.09 17.36
C GLU A 98 1.17 1.79 17.92
N PRO A 99 1.76 1.21 18.97
CA PRO A 99 1.19 0.05 19.63
C PRO A 99 -0.05 0.47 20.43
N LEU A 100 -1.09 -0.36 20.39
CA LEU A 100 -2.30 -0.21 21.20
C LEU A 100 -2.37 -1.23 22.34
N ASN A 101 -1.46 -2.20 22.36
CA ASN A 101 -1.27 -3.14 23.46
C ASN A 101 0.22 -3.48 23.61
N PRO A 102 0.63 -4.21 24.68
CA PRO A 102 2.05 -4.50 24.94
C PRO A 102 2.76 -5.32 23.86
N THR A 103 2.01 -6.05 23.02
CA THR A 103 2.56 -6.88 21.93
C THR A 103 2.53 -6.20 20.58
N GLY A 104 1.92 -4.99 20.48
CA GLY A 104 1.78 -4.26 19.24
C GLY A 104 3.13 -3.93 18.60
N ASN A 105 3.34 -4.39 17.37
CA ASN A 105 4.57 -4.16 16.62
C ASN A 105 4.34 -4.26 15.12
N VAL A 106 5.04 -3.42 14.38
CA VAL A 106 5.12 -3.49 12.92
C VAL A 106 6.58 -3.71 12.54
N ALA A 107 6.84 -4.77 11.82
CA ALA A 107 8.17 -5.08 11.31
C ALA A 107 8.13 -5.21 9.79
N ALA A 108 9.22 -4.83 9.13
CA ALA A 108 9.35 -5.02 7.69
C ALA A 108 9.28 -6.52 7.36
N GLY A 109 8.49 -6.84 6.35
CA GLY A 109 8.39 -8.19 5.81
C GLY A 109 9.55 -8.53 4.87
N ALA A 110 9.49 -9.73 4.29
CA ALA A 110 10.49 -10.19 3.33
C ALA A 110 10.35 -9.53 1.94
N GLY A 111 9.35 -8.68 1.76
CA GLY A 111 8.97 -8.14 0.45
C GLY A 111 8.10 -9.13 -0.33
N GLY A 112 7.59 -8.69 -1.47
CA GLY A 112 6.70 -9.48 -2.29
C GLY A 112 5.21 -9.25 -1.97
N ALA A 113 4.34 -9.79 -2.83
CA ALA A 113 2.90 -9.66 -2.70
C ALA A 113 2.35 -10.55 -1.58
N LEU A 114 1.19 -10.16 -1.08
CA LEU A 114 0.40 -10.99 -0.17
C LEU A 114 -0.07 -12.28 -0.84
#